data_10cfb72c797e96c0c408e6a02298a74d
#
_entry.id   10cfb72c797e96c0c408e6a02298a74d
#
_cell.length_a   1.000
_cell.length_b   1.000
_cell.length_c   1.000
_cell.angle_alpha   90.00
_cell.angle_beta   90.00
_cell.angle_gamma   90.00
#
_symmetry.space_group_name_H-M   'P 1'
#
loop_
_entity.id
_entity.type
_entity.pdbx_description
1 polymer ?
#
loop_
_entity_poly.entity_id
_entity_poly.type
_entity_poly.pdbx_seq_one_letter_code
_entity_poly.pdbx_strand_id
1 'polypeptide(L)'
;MANRLGVTIDELFEMAAAGEVLPISSLCTVFAESEVINYIGEGQKRENIAAGVVDSVAAKVAQLAQRKDLPDHIILTGGLSHSIYFTDILSKKIGKKVEPTENGRYAGALGASYLAEEKKKR
;
A
#
# COMPACT_ATOMS: atom_id res chain seq x y z
N MET A 1 2.77 5.65 9.68
CA MET A 1 1.30 5.81 9.86
C MET A 1 0.70 4.81 10.83
N ALA A 2 0.89 3.51 10.65
CA ALA A 2 0.41 2.50 11.60
C ALA A 2 0.87 2.77 13.04
N ASN A 3 2.12 3.14 13.23
CA ASN A 3 2.67 3.50 14.54
C ASN A 3 1.96 4.68 15.22
N ARG A 4 1.49 5.66 14.44
CA ARG A 4 0.73 6.81 14.98
C ARG A 4 -0.65 6.40 15.50
N LEU A 5 -1.23 5.36 14.91
CA LEU A 5 -2.50 4.78 15.35
C LEU A 5 -2.31 3.71 16.43
N GLY A 6 -1.07 3.32 16.72
CA GLY A 6 -0.76 2.29 17.72
C GLY A 6 -1.17 0.89 17.28
N VAL A 7 -1.14 0.61 15.99
CA VAL A 7 -1.57 -0.67 15.41
C VAL A 7 -0.49 -1.27 14.51
N THR A 8 -0.59 -2.56 14.24
CA THR A 8 0.23 -3.23 13.23
C THR A 8 -0.28 -2.90 11.82
N ILE A 9 0.50 -3.23 10.79
CA ILE A 9 0.09 -3.02 9.41
C ILE A 9 -1.15 -3.87 9.06
N ASP A 10 -1.20 -5.10 9.53
CA ASP A 10 -2.35 -5.99 9.29
C ASP A 10 -3.62 -5.45 9.96
N GLU A 11 -3.52 -5.00 11.21
CA GLU A 11 -4.62 -4.34 11.92
C GLU A 11 -5.06 -3.06 11.20
N LEU A 12 -4.12 -2.30 10.63
CA LEU A 12 -4.43 -1.11 9.85
C LEU A 12 -5.30 -1.44 8.62
N PHE A 13 -4.97 -2.51 7.90
CA PHE A 13 -5.76 -2.96 6.75
C PHE A 13 -7.14 -3.48 7.17
N GLU A 14 -7.24 -4.21 8.27
CA GLU A 14 -8.53 -4.67 8.80
C GLU A 14 -9.44 -3.49 9.17
N MET A 15 -8.90 -2.51 9.88
CA MET A 15 -9.61 -1.28 10.22
C MET A 15 -10.04 -0.50 8.97
N ALA A 16 -9.14 -0.37 8.01
CA ALA A 16 -9.41 0.35 6.77
C ALA A 16 -10.55 -0.29 5.97
N ALA A 17 -10.61 -1.61 5.93
CA ALA A 17 -11.69 -2.34 5.25
C ALA A 17 -13.07 -2.10 5.88
N ALA A 18 -13.12 -1.82 7.18
CA ALA A 18 -14.34 -1.54 7.93
C ALA A 18 -14.72 -0.05 7.94
N GLY A 19 -13.83 0.85 7.52
CA GLY A 19 -14.01 2.29 7.61
C GLY A 19 -14.42 2.96 6.30
N GLU A 20 -14.78 4.24 6.40
CA GLU A 20 -15.00 5.13 5.27
C GLU A 20 -13.77 5.99 5.04
N VAL A 21 -13.41 6.22 3.78
CA VAL A 21 -12.21 6.98 3.42
C VAL A 21 -12.34 8.44 3.83
N LEU A 22 -11.46 8.90 4.70
CA LEU A 22 -11.25 10.34 4.98
C LEU A 22 -10.18 10.89 4.04
N PRO A 23 -10.36 12.11 3.49
CA PRO A 23 -9.36 12.71 2.61
C PRO A 23 -8.03 12.93 3.33
N ILE A 24 -6.97 12.28 2.86
CA ILE A 24 -5.60 12.44 3.35
C ILE A 24 -4.69 12.71 2.15
N SER A 25 -3.81 13.68 2.28
CA SER A 25 -2.89 14.05 1.22
C SER A 25 -1.91 12.91 0.88
N SER A 26 -1.79 12.61 -0.40
CA SER A 26 -0.79 11.66 -0.93
C SER A 26 0.49 12.34 -1.41
N LEU A 27 0.57 13.67 -1.34
CA LEU A 27 1.70 14.43 -1.88
C LEU A 27 2.95 14.33 -1.00
N CYS A 28 2.78 14.39 0.33
CA CYS A 28 3.90 14.38 1.26
C CYS A 28 3.51 13.69 2.56
N THR A 29 4.38 12.78 3.04
CA THR A 29 4.16 12.05 4.29
C THR A 29 3.99 12.96 5.50
N VAL A 30 4.70 14.08 5.55
CA VAL A 30 4.60 15.04 6.66
C VAL A 30 3.20 15.66 6.73
N PHE A 31 2.64 16.05 5.58
CA PHE A 31 1.27 16.59 5.54
C PHE A 31 0.24 15.52 5.90
N ALA A 32 0.43 14.29 5.41
CA ALA A 32 -0.44 13.18 5.75
C ALA A 32 -0.44 12.88 7.26
N GLU A 33 0.72 12.92 7.90
CA GLU A 33 0.81 12.74 9.37
C GLU A 33 0.07 13.84 10.12
N SER A 34 0.22 15.11 9.69
CA SER A 34 -0.48 16.24 10.31
C SER A 34 -2.01 16.10 10.18
N GLU A 35 -2.49 15.66 9.01
CA GLU A 35 -3.91 15.41 8.78
C GLU A 35 -4.43 14.28 9.68
N VAL A 36 -3.68 13.19 9.83
CA VAL A 36 -4.02 12.09 10.74
C VAL A 36 -4.14 12.58 12.18
N ILE A 37 -3.17 13.37 12.65
CA ILE A 37 -3.19 13.95 14.00
C ILE A 37 -4.43 14.84 14.19
N ASN A 38 -4.78 15.66 13.21
CA ASN A 38 -5.96 16.51 13.27
C ASN A 38 -7.24 15.68 13.36
N TYR A 39 -7.38 14.62 12.54
CA TYR A 39 -8.55 13.76 12.60
C TYR A 39 -8.68 13.03 13.94
N ILE A 40 -7.55 12.62 14.54
CA ILE A 40 -7.55 12.04 15.89
C ILE A 40 -8.05 13.08 16.90
N GLY A 41 -7.58 14.33 16.80
CA GLY A 41 -8.00 15.43 17.66
C GLY A 41 -9.47 15.80 17.50
N GLU A 42 -10.03 15.64 16.30
CA GLU A 42 -11.45 15.88 16.00
C GLU A 42 -12.37 14.73 16.47
N GLY A 43 -11.81 13.64 16.95
CA GLY A 43 -12.59 12.48 17.38
C GLY A 43 -13.14 11.62 16.24
N GLN A 44 -12.52 11.67 15.05
CA GLN A 44 -12.91 10.81 13.94
C GLN A 44 -12.66 9.35 14.27
N LYS A 45 -13.47 8.46 13.70
CA LYS A 45 -13.33 7.02 13.91
C LYS A 45 -11.98 6.52 13.38
N ARG A 46 -11.29 5.69 14.17
CA ARG A 46 -10.00 5.13 13.79
C ARG A 46 -10.07 4.34 12.49
N GLU A 47 -11.16 3.63 12.26
CA GLU A 47 -11.41 2.87 11.03
C GLU A 47 -11.45 3.80 9.80
N ASN A 48 -12.06 4.97 9.92
CA ASN A 48 -12.14 5.96 8.85
C ASN A 48 -10.77 6.59 8.56
N ILE A 49 -10.00 6.87 9.61
CA ILE A 49 -8.62 7.36 9.48
C ILE A 49 -7.76 6.31 8.80
N ALA A 50 -7.88 5.05 9.22
CA ALA A 50 -7.14 3.93 8.61
C ALA A 50 -7.48 3.78 7.12
N ALA A 51 -8.75 3.87 6.76
CA ALA A 51 -9.20 3.83 5.36
C ALA A 51 -8.57 4.98 4.54
N GLY A 52 -8.53 6.18 5.09
CA GLY A 52 -7.91 7.34 4.46
C GLY A 52 -6.40 7.16 4.26
N VAL A 53 -5.71 6.63 5.25
CA VAL A 53 -4.27 6.34 5.17
C VAL A 53 -3.97 5.33 4.07
N VAL A 54 -4.67 4.21 4.04
CA VAL A 54 -4.47 3.16 3.02
C VAL A 54 -4.80 3.70 1.62
N ASP A 55 -5.89 4.45 1.50
CA ASP A 55 -6.28 5.08 0.24
C ASP A 55 -5.21 6.04 -0.28
N SER A 56 -4.63 6.86 0.59
CA SER A 56 -3.58 7.82 0.21
C SER A 56 -2.31 7.13 -0.28
N VAL A 57 -1.92 6.03 0.35
CA VAL A 57 -0.77 5.22 -0.07
C VAL A 57 -1.04 4.58 -1.43
N ALA A 58 -2.22 3.99 -1.61
CA ALA A 58 -2.62 3.40 -2.89
C ALA A 58 -2.67 4.45 -4.02
N ALA A 59 -3.18 5.65 -3.72
CA ALA A 59 -3.18 6.76 -4.66
C ALA A 59 -1.78 7.17 -5.09
N LYS A 60 -0.84 7.22 -4.14
CA LYS A 60 0.56 7.54 -4.44
C LYS A 60 1.22 6.48 -5.32
N VAL A 61 1.01 5.22 -5.01
CA VAL A 61 1.54 4.10 -5.82
C VAL A 61 0.94 4.13 -7.23
N ALA A 62 -0.37 4.33 -7.35
CA ALA A 62 -1.04 4.44 -8.63
C ALA A 62 -0.50 5.61 -9.46
N GLN A 63 -0.31 6.76 -8.84
CA GLN A 63 0.25 7.95 -9.51
C GLN A 63 1.66 7.70 -10.03
N LEU A 64 2.50 7.01 -9.27
CA LEU A 64 3.85 6.67 -9.70
C LEU A 64 3.85 5.63 -10.83
N ALA A 65 2.98 4.64 -10.74
CA ALA A 65 2.85 3.61 -11.76
C ALA A 65 2.35 4.17 -13.10
N GLN A 66 1.40 5.08 -13.07
CA GLN A 66 0.81 5.70 -14.26
C GLN A 66 1.77 6.61 -15.05
N ARG A 67 2.96 6.86 -14.52
CA ARG A 67 4.02 7.56 -15.28
C ARG A 67 4.59 6.71 -16.44
N LYS A 68 4.29 5.44 -16.44
CA LYS A 68 4.68 4.48 -17.47
C LYS A 68 3.44 3.92 -18.15
N ASP A 69 3.60 3.53 -19.41
CA ASP A 69 2.57 2.74 -20.07
C ASP A 69 2.46 1.38 -19.36
N LEU A 70 1.30 1.14 -18.77
CA LEU A 70 1.08 -0.08 -17.99
C LEU A 70 0.44 -1.17 -18.87
N PRO A 71 0.92 -2.42 -18.77
CA PRO A 71 0.26 -3.55 -19.42
C PRO A 71 -1.10 -3.81 -18.76
N ASP A 72 -1.93 -4.63 -19.40
CA ASP A 72 -3.24 -5.00 -18.85
C ASP A 72 -3.15 -5.89 -17.61
N HIS A 73 -2.04 -6.59 -17.45
CA HIS A 73 -1.79 -7.46 -16.32
C HIS A 73 -0.61 -6.92 -15.49
N ILE A 74 -0.87 -6.63 -14.23
CA ILE A 74 0.10 -6.04 -13.30
C ILE A 74 0.23 -6.96 -12.09
N ILE A 75 1.46 -7.20 -11.67
CA ILE A 75 1.78 -8.02 -10.51
C ILE A 75 2.30 -7.13 -9.39
N LEU A 76 1.73 -7.29 -8.19
CA LEU A 76 2.19 -6.64 -6.98
C LEU A 76 3.10 -7.57 -6.18
N THR A 77 4.29 -7.09 -5.84
CA THR A 77 5.26 -7.79 -5.00
C THR A 77 5.57 -6.96 -3.76
N GLY A 78 6.33 -7.53 -2.82
CA GLY A 78 6.71 -6.86 -1.58
C GLY A 78 5.82 -7.22 -0.40
N GLY A 79 6.07 -6.55 0.74
CA GLY A 79 5.40 -6.86 2.00
C GLY A 79 3.89 -6.63 2.02
N LEU A 80 3.38 -5.73 1.17
CA LEU A 80 1.94 -5.44 1.09
C LEU A 80 1.19 -6.33 0.09
N SER A 81 1.89 -7.18 -0.66
CA SER A 81 1.28 -8.02 -1.70
C SER A 81 0.31 -9.07 -1.15
N HIS A 82 0.41 -9.43 0.13
CA HIS A 82 -0.49 -10.38 0.78
C HIS A 82 -1.85 -9.78 1.14
N SER A 83 -2.00 -8.46 1.11
CA SER A 83 -3.28 -7.80 1.42
C SER A 83 -4.18 -7.74 0.20
N ILE A 84 -5.26 -8.52 0.21
CA ILE A 84 -6.29 -8.50 -0.84
C ILE A 84 -6.95 -7.11 -0.89
N TYR A 85 -7.22 -6.51 0.25
CA TYR A 85 -7.81 -5.18 0.36
C TYR A 85 -6.97 -4.11 -0.36
N PHE A 86 -5.66 -4.09 -0.12
CA PHE A 86 -4.75 -3.15 -0.76
C PHE A 86 -4.67 -3.39 -2.27
N THR A 87 -4.60 -4.63 -2.68
CA THR A 87 -4.54 -5.04 -4.09
C THR A 87 -5.80 -4.59 -4.85
N ASP A 88 -6.98 -4.73 -4.24
CA ASP A 88 -8.25 -4.31 -4.81
C ASP A 88 -8.33 -2.79 -4.97
N ILE A 89 -7.94 -2.04 -3.94
CA ILE A 89 -7.91 -0.57 -4.00
C ILE A 89 -6.95 -0.10 -5.09
N LEU A 90 -5.77 -0.69 -5.15
CA LEU A 90 -4.77 -0.34 -6.15
C LEU A 90 -5.27 -0.63 -7.56
N SER A 91 -5.93 -1.77 -7.78
CA SER A 91 -6.55 -2.12 -9.06
C SER A 91 -7.58 -1.09 -9.50
N LYS A 92 -8.44 -0.64 -8.58
CA LYS A 92 -9.45 0.38 -8.85
C LYS A 92 -8.83 1.73 -9.22
N LYS A 93 -7.77 2.14 -8.52
CA LYS A 93 -7.10 3.43 -8.77
C LYS A 93 -6.30 3.44 -10.06
N ILE A 94 -5.69 2.33 -10.43
CA ILE A 94 -4.95 2.20 -11.68
C ILE A 94 -5.91 1.98 -12.86
N GLY A 95 -7.06 1.37 -12.63
CA GLY A 95 -8.02 1.00 -13.67
C GLY A 95 -7.62 -0.27 -14.44
N LYS A 96 -6.71 -1.04 -13.89
CA LYS A 96 -6.23 -2.32 -14.46
C LYS A 96 -6.12 -3.34 -13.34
N LYS A 97 -6.20 -4.62 -13.69
CA LYS A 97 -6.11 -5.70 -12.72
C LYS A 97 -4.70 -5.80 -12.15
N VAL A 98 -4.59 -5.69 -10.84
CA VAL A 98 -3.37 -5.91 -10.07
C VAL A 98 -3.54 -7.19 -9.26
N GLU A 99 -2.60 -8.11 -9.38
CA GLU A 99 -2.64 -9.41 -8.70
C GLU A 99 -1.37 -9.63 -7.85
N PRO A 100 -1.51 -10.25 -6.68
CA PRO A 100 -0.35 -10.75 -5.95
C PRO A 100 0.17 -12.03 -6.61
N THR A 101 1.44 -12.34 -6.39
CA THR A 101 2.02 -13.63 -6.78
C THR A 101 2.29 -14.49 -5.55
N GLU A 102 2.36 -15.79 -5.76
CA GLU A 102 2.91 -16.70 -4.76
C GLU A 102 4.35 -16.26 -4.43
N ASN A 103 4.68 -16.20 -3.15
CA ASN A 103 5.96 -15.68 -2.65
C ASN A 103 6.28 -14.22 -3.04
N GLY A 104 5.29 -13.43 -3.45
CA GLY A 104 5.49 -12.02 -3.80
C GLY A 104 6.14 -11.20 -2.70
N ARG A 105 5.86 -11.52 -1.43
CA ARG A 105 6.47 -10.90 -0.26
C ARG A 105 8.00 -10.99 -0.26
N TYR A 106 8.55 -12.08 -0.81
CA TYR A 106 9.97 -12.37 -0.84
C TYR A 106 10.59 -12.28 -2.24
N ALA A 107 9.88 -11.69 -3.21
CA ALA A 107 10.32 -11.62 -4.60
C ALA A 107 11.70 -10.97 -4.74
N GLY A 108 11.97 -9.87 -4.02
CA GLY A 108 13.28 -9.24 -4.02
C GLY A 108 14.39 -10.14 -3.48
N ALA A 109 14.12 -10.83 -2.37
CA ALA A 109 15.08 -11.76 -1.76
C ALA A 109 15.35 -12.95 -2.67
N LEU A 110 14.32 -13.52 -3.29
CA LEU A 110 14.47 -14.62 -4.26
C LEU A 110 15.27 -14.18 -5.49
N GLY A 111 14.99 -13.01 -6.04
CA GLY A 111 15.74 -12.45 -7.17
C GLY A 111 17.19 -12.20 -6.84
N ALA A 112 17.48 -11.65 -5.66
CA ALA A 112 18.86 -11.44 -5.18
C ALA A 112 19.60 -12.77 -5.02
N SER A 113 18.93 -13.82 -4.52
CA SER A 113 19.48 -15.15 -4.39
C SER A 113 19.87 -15.74 -5.76
N TYR A 114 19.02 -15.62 -6.77
CA TYR A 114 19.32 -16.08 -8.13
C TYR A 114 20.47 -15.30 -8.75
N LEU A 115 20.53 -14.00 -8.58
CA LEU A 115 21.63 -13.17 -9.07
C LEU A 115 22.97 -13.53 -8.40
N ALA A 116 22.97 -13.80 -7.10
CA ALA A 116 24.16 -14.24 -6.37
C ALA A 116 24.67 -15.59 -6.88
N GLU A 117 23.76 -16.54 -7.15
CA GLU A 117 24.11 -17.84 -7.72
C GLU A 117 24.71 -17.70 -9.13
N GLU A 118 24.11 -16.89 -9.99
CA GLU A 118 24.61 -16.60 -11.34
C GLU A 118 26.01 -15.98 -11.29
N LYS A 119 26.23 -15.03 -10.38
CA LYS A 119 27.53 -14.39 -10.18
C LYS A 119 28.60 -15.37 -9.72
N LYS A 120 28.23 -16.34 -8.89
CA LYS A 120 29.14 -17.40 -8.41
C LYS A 120 29.59 -18.34 -9.52
N LYS A 121 28.75 -18.56 -10.56
CA LYS A 121 29.05 -19.39 -11.72
C LYS A 121 29.95 -18.69 -12.76
N ARG A 122 30.11 -17.40 -12.66
CA ARG A 122 31.00 -16.60 -13.51
C ARG A 122 32.37 -16.42 -12.83
#